data_13ab62652356f8388ff2ce6f804f87c9
#
_entry.id   13ab62652356f8388ff2ce6f804f87c9
#
_cell.length_a   1.000
_cell.length_b   1.000
_cell.length_c   1.000
_cell.angle_alpha   90.00
_cell.angle_beta   90.00
_cell.angle_gamma   90.00
#
_symmetry.space_group_name_H-M   'P 1'
#
loop_
_entity.id
_entity.type
_entity.pdbx_description
1 polymer ?
#
loop_
_entity_poly.entity_id
_entity_poly.type
_entity_poly.pdbx_seq_one_letter_code
_entity_poly.pdbx_strand_id
1 'polypeptide(L)'
;MKRFPWILTVLTVLALILLIGLGVWQVERLKWKEGLIAAADAAAAKPPAPLDQVLAETGSGGDLEFRKALIVCPGLASAPFVELQSIHDGEAGVRLISACKPAGADFTLLVDRGFVGDGVTARPRVLETTLPLVMVGEFRTFDKPGAMSPAPRDGRFY
;
A
#
# COMPACT_ATOMS: atom_id res chain seq x y z
N MET A 1 -3.50 -26.77 60.73
CA MET A 1 -2.83 -27.10 59.48
C MET A 1 -3.43 -26.23 58.37
N LYS A 2 -2.69 -25.29 57.75
CA LYS A 2 -3.20 -24.42 56.66
C LYS A 2 -3.43 -25.29 55.42
N ARG A 3 -4.63 -25.35 54.88
CA ARG A 3 -4.94 -26.08 53.65
C ARG A 3 -4.23 -25.38 52.49
N PHE A 4 -3.45 -26.15 51.72
CA PHE A 4 -2.73 -25.65 50.57
C PHE A 4 -3.76 -25.16 49.51
N PRO A 5 -3.61 -23.94 48.96
CA PRO A 5 -4.61 -23.32 48.05
C PRO A 5 -4.48 -23.90 46.62
N TRP A 6 -4.82 -25.16 46.40
CA TRP A 6 -4.69 -25.85 45.11
C TRP A 6 -5.34 -25.12 43.93
N ILE A 7 -6.51 -24.50 44.16
CA ILE A 7 -7.23 -23.78 43.11
C ILE A 7 -6.40 -22.58 42.65
N LEU A 8 -5.83 -21.81 43.58
CA LEU A 8 -4.99 -20.66 43.24
C LEU A 8 -3.73 -21.09 42.49
N THR A 9 -3.11 -22.17 42.92
CA THR A 9 -1.90 -22.71 42.25
C THR A 9 -2.22 -23.13 40.80
N VAL A 10 -3.33 -23.82 40.57
CA VAL A 10 -3.74 -24.27 39.23
C VAL A 10 -4.01 -23.04 38.34
N LEU A 11 -4.75 -22.04 38.84
CA LEU A 11 -5.02 -20.81 38.10
C LEU A 11 -3.74 -20.06 37.74
N THR A 12 -2.78 -19.97 38.65
CA THR A 12 -1.50 -19.31 38.43
C THR A 12 -0.69 -20.03 37.35
N VAL A 13 -0.65 -21.38 37.39
CA VAL A 13 0.05 -22.18 36.37
C VAL A 13 -0.60 -22.02 35.00
N LEU A 14 -1.93 -22.06 34.92
CA LEU A 14 -2.66 -21.83 33.68
C LEU A 14 -2.39 -20.43 33.10
N ALA A 15 -2.42 -19.40 33.95
CA ALA A 15 -2.10 -18.04 33.53
C ALA A 15 -0.66 -17.93 33.01
N LEU A 16 0.29 -18.58 33.69
CA LEU A 16 1.69 -18.59 33.26
C LEU A 16 1.88 -19.27 31.90
N ILE A 17 1.23 -20.41 31.68
CA ILE A 17 1.26 -21.12 30.38
C ILE A 17 0.70 -20.22 29.26
N LEU A 18 -0.43 -19.54 29.54
CA LEU A 18 -1.03 -18.62 28.57
C LEU A 18 -0.09 -17.45 28.25
N LEU A 19 0.52 -16.85 29.25
CA LEU A 19 1.46 -15.73 29.07
C LEU A 19 2.70 -16.15 28.27
N ILE A 20 3.26 -17.34 28.56
CA ILE A 20 4.39 -17.89 27.79
C ILE A 20 3.96 -18.12 26.33
N GLY A 21 2.80 -18.72 26.10
CA GLY A 21 2.28 -18.96 24.76
C GLY A 21 2.10 -17.65 23.97
N LEU A 22 1.54 -16.62 24.60
CA LEU A 22 1.41 -15.28 24.00
C LEU A 22 2.79 -14.65 23.73
N GLY A 23 3.75 -14.83 24.64
CA GLY A 23 5.12 -14.35 24.44
C GLY A 23 5.79 -14.98 23.23
N VAL A 24 5.71 -16.29 23.09
CA VAL A 24 6.24 -17.00 21.91
C VAL A 24 5.56 -16.51 20.63
N TRP A 25 4.23 -16.42 20.62
CA TRP A 25 3.49 -15.91 19.46
C TRP A 25 3.91 -14.50 19.07
N GLN A 26 4.16 -13.60 20.02
CA GLN A 26 4.62 -12.24 19.74
C GLN A 26 6.01 -12.23 19.08
N VAL A 27 6.92 -13.10 19.53
CA VAL A 27 8.26 -13.23 18.92
C VAL A 27 8.17 -13.75 17.48
N GLU A 28 7.33 -14.75 17.23
CA GLU A 28 7.11 -15.26 15.88
C GLU A 28 6.50 -14.20 14.96
N ARG A 29 5.51 -13.46 15.47
CA ARG A 29 4.89 -12.36 14.73
C ARG A 29 5.90 -11.24 14.42
N LEU A 30 6.81 -10.93 15.35
CA LEU A 30 7.87 -9.95 15.12
C LEU A 30 8.79 -10.42 13.97
N LYS A 31 9.30 -11.63 14.02
CA LYS A 31 10.16 -12.19 12.96
C LYS A 31 9.48 -12.18 11.59
N TRP A 32 8.19 -12.53 11.54
CA TRP A 32 7.42 -12.46 10.31
C TRP A 32 7.34 -11.02 9.74
N LYS A 33 7.05 -10.03 10.60
CA LYS A 33 7.02 -8.61 10.20
C LYS A 33 8.38 -8.11 9.73
N GLU A 34 9.46 -8.46 10.44
CA GLU A 34 10.83 -8.10 10.04
C GLU A 34 11.18 -8.68 8.66
N GLY A 35 10.76 -9.90 8.38
CA GLY A 35 10.91 -10.52 7.07
C GLY A 35 10.17 -9.76 5.96
N LEU A 36 8.94 -9.30 6.21
CA LEU A 36 8.18 -8.48 5.26
C LEU A 36 8.86 -7.12 5.00
N ILE A 37 9.34 -6.46 6.06
CA ILE A 37 10.05 -5.18 5.94
C ILE A 37 11.32 -5.36 5.12
N ALA A 38 12.13 -6.39 5.44
CA ALA A 38 13.36 -6.68 4.70
C ALA A 38 13.09 -6.98 3.21
N ALA A 39 12.00 -7.69 2.89
CA ALA A 39 11.61 -7.95 1.50
C ALA A 39 11.19 -6.66 0.77
N ALA A 40 10.41 -5.80 1.44
CA ALA A 40 10.00 -4.49 0.90
C ALA A 40 11.21 -3.59 0.66
N ASP A 41 12.13 -3.48 1.61
CA ASP A 41 13.35 -2.70 1.50
C ASP A 41 14.25 -3.21 0.35
N ALA A 42 14.38 -4.53 0.22
CA ALA A 42 15.14 -5.13 -0.87
C ALA A 42 14.50 -4.86 -2.25
N ALA A 43 13.17 -4.85 -2.35
CA ALA A 43 12.47 -4.52 -3.58
C ALA A 43 12.62 -3.01 -3.92
N ALA A 44 12.45 -2.13 -2.93
CA ALA A 44 12.58 -0.69 -3.07
C ALA A 44 14.02 -0.23 -3.37
N ALA A 45 15.03 -0.97 -2.91
CA ALA A 45 16.44 -0.69 -3.17
C ALA A 45 16.88 -0.99 -4.61
N LYS A 46 16.13 -1.83 -5.35
CA LYS A 46 16.45 -2.11 -6.75
C LYS A 46 16.29 -0.83 -7.60
N PRO A 47 17.23 -0.57 -8.53
CA PRO A 47 17.13 0.60 -9.39
C PRO A 47 15.87 0.54 -10.27
N PRO A 48 15.33 1.68 -10.69
CA PRO A 48 14.26 1.73 -11.67
C PRO A 48 14.67 1.02 -12.96
N ALA A 49 13.79 0.19 -13.50
CA ALA A 49 13.98 -0.49 -14.78
C ALA A 49 12.80 -0.20 -15.72
N PRO A 50 12.93 -0.37 -17.04
CA PRO A 50 11.82 -0.27 -17.96
C PRO A 50 10.64 -1.15 -17.52
N LEU A 51 9.41 -0.67 -17.76
CA LEU A 51 8.19 -1.37 -17.30
C LEU A 51 8.11 -2.81 -17.79
N ASP A 52 8.42 -3.04 -19.04
CA ASP A 52 8.43 -4.37 -19.68
C ASP A 52 9.43 -5.33 -19.01
N GLN A 53 10.62 -4.83 -18.65
CA GLN A 53 11.61 -5.61 -17.93
C GLN A 53 11.12 -5.96 -16.52
N VAL A 54 10.54 -5.00 -15.78
CA VAL A 54 9.99 -5.25 -14.43
C VAL A 54 8.88 -6.30 -14.49
N LEU A 55 8.00 -6.22 -15.47
CA LEU A 55 6.93 -7.20 -15.66
C LEU A 55 7.46 -8.59 -16.04
N ALA A 56 8.51 -8.66 -16.86
CA ALA A 56 9.14 -9.92 -17.22
C ALA A 56 9.87 -10.59 -16.06
N GLU A 57 10.54 -9.81 -15.20
CA GLU A 57 11.23 -10.32 -14.00
C GLU A 57 10.27 -10.96 -13.00
N THR A 58 9.07 -10.41 -12.86
CA THR A 58 8.07 -10.89 -11.91
C THR A 58 7.16 -11.98 -12.48
N GLY A 59 7.12 -12.14 -13.81
CA GLY A 59 6.27 -13.13 -14.48
C GLY A 59 4.78 -12.87 -14.25
N SER A 60 3.94 -13.79 -14.68
CA SER A 60 2.47 -13.66 -14.57
C SER A 60 1.90 -13.88 -13.15
N GLY A 61 2.69 -13.83 -12.12
CA GLY A 61 2.28 -14.07 -10.73
C GLY A 61 3.29 -13.57 -9.69
N GLY A 62 4.31 -12.82 -10.13
CA GLY A 62 5.31 -12.27 -9.23
C GLY A 62 4.79 -11.07 -8.44
N ASP A 63 5.39 -10.83 -7.28
CA ASP A 63 5.10 -9.68 -6.44
C ASP A 63 5.78 -8.44 -7.02
N LEU A 64 4.98 -7.47 -7.45
CA LEU A 64 5.43 -6.17 -7.96
C LEU A 64 5.55 -5.13 -6.85
N GLU A 65 5.11 -5.45 -5.64
CA GLU A 65 5.07 -4.49 -4.53
C GLU A 65 6.44 -3.87 -4.28
N PHE A 66 6.49 -2.55 -4.14
CA PHE A 66 7.68 -1.72 -3.93
C PHE A 66 8.71 -1.70 -5.09
N ARG A 67 8.45 -2.38 -6.23
CA ARG A 67 9.34 -2.30 -7.40
C ARG A 67 9.18 -0.96 -8.10
N LYS A 68 10.30 -0.37 -8.51
CA LYS A 68 10.34 0.88 -9.27
C LYS A 68 10.42 0.59 -10.76
N ALA A 69 9.58 1.26 -11.54
CA ALA A 69 9.59 1.16 -13.00
C ALA A 69 9.65 2.53 -13.65
N LEU A 70 10.34 2.58 -14.80
CA LEU A 70 10.26 3.69 -15.75
C LEU A 70 9.01 3.47 -16.61
N ILE A 71 8.08 4.41 -16.53
CA ILE A 71 6.78 4.31 -17.18
C ILE A 71 6.60 5.52 -18.09
N VAL A 72 6.19 5.26 -19.33
CA VAL A 72 5.84 6.30 -20.31
C VAL A 72 4.32 6.34 -20.43
N CYS A 73 3.73 7.44 -19.96
CA CYS A 73 2.28 7.66 -19.96
C CYS A 73 1.88 8.77 -20.94
N PRO A 74 1.48 8.42 -22.16
CA PRO A 74 0.91 9.41 -23.08
C PRO A 74 -0.39 9.99 -22.49
N GLY A 75 -0.53 11.31 -22.53
CA GLY A 75 -1.74 12.00 -22.10
C GLY A 75 -2.03 12.01 -20.60
N LEU A 76 -1.12 11.56 -19.74
CA LEU A 76 -1.35 11.59 -18.29
C LEU A 76 -1.56 13.01 -17.75
N ALA A 77 -0.86 14.00 -18.30
CA ALA A 77 -1.00 15.39 -17.89
C ALA A 77 -2.40 15.97 -18.19
N SER A 78 -3.08 15.46 -19.24
CA SER A 78 -4.44 15.80 -19.61
C SER A 78 -5.49 14.84 -19.07
N ALA A 79 -5.08 13.74 -18.42
CA ALA A 79 -6.01 12.76 -17.86
C ALA A 79 -6.78 13.36 -16.68
N PRO A 80 -8.09 13.09 -16.57
CA PRO A 80 -8.84 13.42 -15.38
C PRO A 80 -8.32 12.63 -14.18
N PHE A 81 -8.63 13.08 -12.99
CA PHE A 81 -8.31 12.37 -11.75
C PHE A 81 -9.57 12.13 -10.92
N VAL A 82 -9.53 11.10 -10.10
CA VAL A 82 -10.48 10.84 -9.02
C VAL A 82 -9.80 11.09 -7.69
N GLU A 83 -10.58 11.44 -6.68
CA GLU A 83 -10.08 11.68 -5.32
C GLU A 83 -10.27 10.42 -4.46
N LEU A 84 -9.17 9.88 -3.96
CA LEU A 84 -9.17 8.77 -3.01
C LEU A 84 -8.89 9.33 -1.61
N GLN A 85 -9.83 9.14 -0.67
CA GLN A 85 -9.66 9.57 0.71
C GLN A 85 -8.43 8.91 1.32
N SER A 86 -7.59 9.68 1.97
CA SER A 86 -6.34 9.22 2.54
C SER A 86 -5.93 10.02 3.77
N ILE A 87 -5.09 9.42 4.59
CA ILE A 87 -4.40 10.09 5.70
C ILE A 87 -2.90 9.98 5.41
N HIS A 88 -2.21 11.10 5.44
CA HIS A 88 -0.76 11.15 5.23
C HIS A 88 -0.12 11.98 6.35
N ASP A 89 0.82 11.39 7.07
CA ASP A 89 1.49 12.00 8.24
C ASP A 89 0.52 12.56 9.29
N GLY A 90 -0.63 11.89 9.47
CA GLY A 90 -1.66 12.32 10.42
C GLY A 90 -2.61 13.40 9.90
N GLU A 91 -2.42 13.91 8.71
CA GLU A 91 -3.30 14.85 8.04
C GLU A 91 -4.32 14.11 7.16
N ALA A 92 -5.60 14.47 7.30
CA ALA A 92 -6.65 13.98 6.42
C ALA A 92 -6.64 14.74 5.08
N GLY A 93 -6.93 14.02 3.99
CA GLY A 93 -6.94 14.60 2.66
C GLY A 93 -7.29 13.58 1.60
N VAL A 94 -6.93 13.87 0.37
CA VAL A 94 -7.19 13.00 -0.78
C VAL A 94 -5.92 12.77 -1.59
N ARG A 95 -5.81 11.56 -2.15
CA ARG A 95 -4.85 11.24 -3.21
C ARG A 95 -5.51 11.40 -4.57
N LEU A 96 -4.80 12.01 -5.49
CA LEU A 96 -5.29 12.24 -6.85
C LEU A 96 -4.86 11.07 -7.74
N ILE A 97 -5.82 10.26 -8.14
CA ILE A 97 -5.56 9.05 -8.94
C ILE A 97 -6.00 9.27 -10.37
N SER A 98 -5.11 9.05 -11.32
CA SER A 98 -5.40 9.12 -12.76
C SER A 98 -5.13 7.79 -13.44
N ALA A 99 -5.91 7.48 -14.45
CA ALA A 99 -5.66 6.34 -15.31
C ALA A 99 -4.56 6.66 -16.34
N CYS A 100 -3.64 5.74 -16.52
CA CYS A 100 -2.60 5.79 -17.53
C CYS A 100 -2.57 4.49 -18.31
N LYS A 101 -2.62 4.56 -19.64
CA LYS A 101 -2.29 3.45 -20.51
C LYS A 101 -0.84 3.60 -20.95
N PRO A 102 0.11 2.78 -20.44
CA PRO A 102 1.51 2.91 -20.80
C PRO A 102 1.72 2.66 -22.29
N ALA A 103 2.72 3.31 -22.86
CA ALA A 103 3.05 3.11 -24.26
C ALA A 103 3.42 1.64 -24.52
N GLY A 104 2.77 1.01 -25.51
CA GLY A 104 2.99 -0.40 -25.87
C GLY A 104 2.33 -1.43 -24.96
N ALA A 105 1.53 -1.01 -23.98
CA ALA A 105 0.82 -1.95 -23.08
C ALA A 105 -0.68 -2.06 -23.41
N ASP A 106 -1.25 -3.24 -23.14
CA ASP A 106 -2.69 -3.51 -23.30
C ASP A 106 -3.48 -3.40 -22.00
N PHE A 107 -2.84 -2.87 -20.96
CA PHE A 107 -3.45 -2.67 -19.64
C PHE A 107 -3.38 -1.20 -19.23
N THR A 108 -4.18 -0.85 -18.23
CA THR A 108 -4.21 0.50 -17.62
C THR A 108 -3.65 0.43 -16.22
N LEU A 109 -2.76 1.37 -15.91
CA LEU A 109 -2.26 1.61 -14.56
C LEU A 109 -3.04 2.75 -13.92
N LEU A 110 -3.25 2.66 -12.63
CA LEU A 110 -3.67 3.78 -11.79
C LEU A 110 -2.43 4.48 -11.25
N VAL A 111 -2.33 5.76 -11.53
CA VAL A 111 -1.18 6.58 -11.12
C VAL A 111 -1.60 7.53 -10.01
N ASP A 112 -0.97 7.37 -8.86
CA ASP A 112 -1.09 8.30 -7.75
C ASP A 112 -0.25 9.54 -8.06
N ARG A 113 -0.92 10.69 -8.24
CA ARG A 113 -0.30 11.99 -8.57
C ARG A 113 0.11 12.77 -7.33
N GLY A 114 -0.18 12.25 -6.14
CA GLY A 114 0.18 12.85 -4.87
C GLY A 114 -1.02 13.13 -3.96
N PHE A 115 -0.67 13.52 -2.74
CA PHE A 115 -1.61 13.83 -1.67
C PHE A 115 -1.93 15.33 -1.65
N VAL A 116 -3.19 15.65 -1.36
CA VAL A 116 -3.67 17.02 -1.14
C VAL A 116 -4.44 17.03 0.17
N GLY A 117 -3.98 17.79 1.17
CA GLY A 117 -4.66 17.93 2.46
C GLY A 117 -6.01 18.61 2.33
N ASP A 118 -6.93 18.31 3.23
CA ASP A 118 -8.30 18.86 3.24
C ASP A 118 -8.32 20.40 3.36
N GLY A 119 -7.26 21.00 3.92
CA GLY A 119 -7.09 22.45 3.98
C GLY A 119 -6.81 23.11 2.63
N VAL A 120 -6.44 22.34 1.60
CA VAL A 120 -6.11 22.86 0.27
C VAL A 120 -7.27 22.62 -0.68
N THR A 121 -7.99 23.68 -1.02
CA THR A 121 -9.13 23.61 -1.94
C THR A 121 -8.72 23.65 -3.41
N ALA A 122 -7.53 24.18 -3.72
CA ALA A 122 -7.02 24.22 -5.08
C ALA A 122 -6.68 22.80 -5.58
N ARG A 123 -7.01 22.53 -6.82
CA ARG A 123 -6.67 21.27 -7.51
C ARG A 123 -5.75 21.56 -8.70
N PRO A 124 -4.83 20.62 -9.04
CA PRO A 124 -4.01 20.77 -10.22
C PRO A 124 -4.86 20.97 -11.46
N ARG A 125 -4.46 21.89 -12.31
CA ARG A 125 -5.11 22.07 -13.60
C ARG A 125 -4.75 20.89 -14.50
N VAL A 126 -5.74 20.37 -15.21
CA VAL A 126 -5.52 19.43 -16.30
C VAL A 126 -4.88 20.20 -17.46
N LEU A 127 -3.69 19.78 -17.86
CA LEU A 127 -2.97 20.42 -18.97
C LEU A 127 -3.44 19.80 -20.29
N GLU A 128 -3.86 20.63 -21.22
CA GLU A 128 -4.19 20.18 -22.58
C GLU A 128 -2.88 19.90 -23.36
N THR A 129 -2.33 18.71 -23.18
CA THR A 129 -1.11 18.27 -23.85
C THR A 129 -1.19 16.80 -24.20
N THR A 130 -0.65 16.45 -25.37
CA THR A 130 -0.48 15.06 -25.81
C THR A 130 0.93 14.54 -25.58
N LEU A 131 1.81 15.36 -25.01
CA LEU A 131 3.18 14.96 -24.73
C LEU A 131 3.22 13.79 -23.76
N PRO A 132 4.03 12.75 -24.04
CA PRO A 132 4.19 11.64 -23.12
C PRO A 132 4.91 12.13 -21.86
N LEU A 133 4.37 11.75 -20.69
CA LEU A 133 5.05 11.94 -19.42
C LEU A 133 5.87 10.70 -19.11
N VAL A 134 7.17 10.90 -18.91
CA VAL A 134 8.07 9.86 -18.43
C VAL A 134 8.23 10.01 -16.93
N MET A 135 7.97 8.94 -16.20
CA MET A 135 8.06 8.97 -14.73
C MET A 135 8.70 7.70 -14.19
N VAL A 136 9.23 7.80 -12.99
CA VAL A 136 9.57 6.64 -12.16
C VAL A 136 8.39 6.45 -11.20
N GLY A 137 7.69 5.34 -11.33
CA GLY A 137 6.62 4.93 -10.43
C GLY A 137 7.07 3.76 -9.55
N GLU A 138 6.60 3.72 -8.32
CA GLU A 138 6.71 2.56 -7.44
C GLU A 138 5.39 1.81 -7.42
N PHE A 139 5.44 0.51 -7.68
CA PHE A 139 4.24 -0.32 -7.65
C PHE A 139 3.73 -0.51 -6.23
N ARG A 140 2.43 -0.30 -6.07
CA ARG A 140 1.68 -0.55 -4.84
C ARG A 140 0.39 -1.27 -5.17
N THR A 141 0.07 -2.28 -4.40
CA THR A 141 -1.20 -2.99 -4.53
C THR A 141 -2.28 -2.26 -3.75
N PHE A 142 -3.43 -2.06 -4.37
CA PHE A 142 -4.59 -1.54 -3.64
C PHE A 142 -5.21 -2.62 -2.78
N ASP A 143 -5.51 -2.29 -1.54
CA ASP A 143 -6.31 -3.15 -0.67
C ASP A 143 -7.72 -3.28 -1.23
N LYS A 144 -8.27 -4.49 -1.15
CA LYS A 144 -9.67 -4.70 -1.52
C LYS A 144 -10.57 -3.98 -0.50
N PRO A 145 -11.65 -3.32 -0.95
CA PRO A 145 -12.61 -2.73 -0.03
C PRO A 145 -13.08 -3.75 0.99
N GLY A 146 -12.96 -3.41 2.27
CA GLY A 146 -13.47 -4.23 3.36
C GLY A 146 -14.99 -4.08 3.52
N ALA A 147 -15.61 -4.96 4.31
CA ALA A 147 -17.05 -4.90 4.60
C ALA A 147 -17.50 -3.57 5.26
N MET A 148 -16.58 -2.85 5.88
CA MET A 148 -16.83 -1.55 6.53
C MET A 148 -16.36 -0.35 5.69
N SER A 149 -15.88 -0.57 4.46
CA SER A 149 -15.53 0.55 3.58
C SER A 149 -16.78 1.30 3.17
N PRO A 150 -16.83 2.63 3.39
CA PRO A 150 -18.00 3.41 2.99
C PRO A 150 -18.16 3.43 1.47
N ALA A 151 -19.40 3.56 1.02
CA ALA A 151 -19.66 3.73 -0.41
C ALA A 151 -19.11 5.08 -0.89
N PRO A 152 -18.66 5.16 -2.15
CA PRO A 152 -18.21 6.43 -2.75
C PRO A 152 -19.26 7.52 -2.62
N ARG A 153 -18.85 8.73 -2.24
CA ARG A 153 -19.72 9.91 -2.13
C ARG A 153 -19.06 11.08 -2.82
N ASP A 154 -19.84 11.85 -3.56
CA ASP A 154 -19.41 13.13 -4.18
C ASP A 154 -18.12 13.02 -5.02
N GLY A 155 -17.94 11.87 -5.71
CA GLY A 155 -16.75 11.61 -6.52
C GLY A 155 -15.49 11.23 -5.73
N ARG A 156 -15.59 11.07 -4.40
CA ARG A 156 -14.52 10.57 -3.53
C ARG A 156 -14.69 9.08 -3.29
N PHE A 157 -13.58 8.36 -3.36
CA PHE A 157 -13.46 6.93 -3.05
C PHE A 157 -12.80 6.77 -1.68
N TYR A 158 -13.08 5.64 -1.00
CA TYR A 158 -12.59 5.33 0.34
C TYR A 158 -11.87 3.99 0.34
#